data_092f625550b2d3d2a5c5df29ac028316
#
_entry.id   092f625550b2d3d2a5c5df29ac028316
#
_cell.length_a   1.000
_cell.length_b   1.000
_cell.length_c   1.000
_cell.angle_alpha   90.00
_cell.angle_beta   90.00
_cell.angle_gamma   90.00
#
_symmetry.space_group_name_H-M   'P 1'
#
loop_
_entity.id
_entity.type
_entity.pdbx_description
1 polymer ?
#
loop_
_entity_poly.entity_id
_entity_poly.type
_entity_poly.pdbx_seq_one_letter_code
_entity_poly.pdbx_strand_id
1 'polypeptide(L)'
;HYKDYKINIVDTPGHADFGGEVERILKMVNGVLLLVDAAEGPMPQTRFVLQKALELGHKVIVVVNKIDRLDARVEEVMDEVLELLLDLNATDEQFESPTLFCSARQGIASYSPNETGVNLDPLFDTIVNYIPAPEGDPTAPMQMLVSSIDYNDYVGRIGIGRVERGTVRVNQEVAICDYHDPSHSAKGKIVALYEFDGLGKNPIQEAGAGEIVAFSGMADITIGRTICAPEQVEPLPFVKISDPTIEMTFSVNDSPFAGKEGKYVTSRNLRDRLQRELLKDVSLHVTEQGTDAFNVAGRGEMHISILIETMRREGYEFQVSTPRVLTKVIDGKVCEPIERMVADVPEASMGSVIEKMGRRKGDLLSMNPVGSRY
;
A
#
# COMPACT_ATOMS: atom_id res chain seq x y z
N HIS A 1 10.41 -17.81 9.55
CA HIS A 1 9.85 -19.16 9.67
C HIS A 1 9.33 -19.41 11.09
N TYR A 2 8.21 -20.12 11.19
CA TYR A 2 7.66 -20.60 12.46
C TYR A 2 7.31 -22.08 12.31
N LYS A 3 7.95 -22.95 13.11
CA LYS A 3 7.92 -24.41 12.91
C LYS A 3 8.26 -24.75 11.44
N ASP A 4 7.42 -25.49 10.76
CA ASP A 4 7.60 -25.87 9.35
C ASP A 4 6.92 -24.91 8.35
N TYR A 5 6.43 -23.76 8.84
CA TYR A 5 5.71 -22.78 8.04
C TYR A 5 6.57 -21.57 7.71
N LYS A 6 6.46 -21.09 6.47
CA LYS A 6 6.94 -19.79 6.03
C LYS A 6 5.79 -18.78 6.12
N ILE A 7 5.95 -17.74 6.93
CA ILE A 7 4.97 -16.68 7.10
C ILE A 7 5.54 -15.43 6.45
N ASN A 8 4.91 -14.96 5.36
CA ASN A 8 5.23 -13.68 4.76
C ASN A 8 4.38 -12.59 5.42
N ILE A 9 5.02 -11.56 5.94
CA ILE A 9 4.35 -10.42 6.58
C ILE A 9 4.50 -9.23 5.65
N VAL A 10 3.37 -8.63 5.27
CA VAL A 10 3.33 -7.43 4.45
C VAL A 10 2.69 -6.31 5.27
N ASP A 11 3.45 -5.26 5.52
CA ASP A 11 2.96 -4.07 6.22
C ASP A 11 2.10 -3.20 5.31
N THR A 12 1.02 -2.65 5.83
CA THR A 12 0.13 -1.74 5.09
C THR A 12 0.35 -0.31 5.53
N PRO A 13 0.40 0.67 4.60
CA PRO A 13 0.34 2.07 5.00
C PRO A 13 -0.96 2.35 5.73
N GLY A 14 -0.88 3.04 6.89
CA GLY A 14 -2.03 3.31 7.75
C GLY A 14 -2.89 4.48 7.29
N HIS A 15 -2.51 5.25 6.27
CA HIS A 15 -3.20 6.47 5.88
C HIS A 15 -4.15 6.24 4.69
N ALA A 16 -5.35 6.84 4.74
CA ALA A 16 -6.38 6.69 3.69
C ALA A 16 -5.93 7.16 2.29
N ASP A 17 -4.96 8.08 2.19
CA ASP A 17 -4.41 8.55 0.92
C ASP A 17 -3.69 7.43 0.13
N PHE A 18 -3.29 6.36 0.81
CA PHE A 18 -2.67 5.17 0.21
C PHE A 18 -3.65 4.04 -0.08
N GLY A 19 -4.94 4.34 -0.19
CA GLY A 19 -5.99 3.33 -0.38
C GLY A 19 -5.72 2.35 -1.54
N GLY A 20 -5.20 2.83 -2.65
CA GLY A 20 -4.81 1.97 -3.77
C GLY A 20 -3.63 1.04 -3.46
N GLU A 21 -2.72 1.43 -2.57
CA GLU A 21 -1.62 0.58 -2.11
C GLU A 21 -2.13 -0.48 -1.14
N VAL A 22 -2.98 -0.08 -0.20
CA VAL A 22 -3.65 -1.01 0.72
C VAL A 22 -4.41 -2.08 -0.06
N GLU A 23 -5.19 -1.71 -1.07
CA GLU A 23 -5.94 -2.67 -1.89
C GLU A 23 -5.01 -3.65 -2.63
N ARG A 24 -3.89 -3.18 -3.17
CA ARG A 24 -2.91 -4.06 -3.82
C ARG A 24 -2.25 -5.03 -2.85
N ILE A 25 -1.92 -4.56 -1.65
CA ILE A 25 -1.33 -5.39 -0.59
C ILE A 25 -2.34 -6.44 -0.14
N LEU A 26 -3.58 -6.05 0.11
CA LEU A 26 -4.64 -6.98 0.52
C LEU A 26 -4.88 -8.09 -0.52
N LYS A 27 -4.71 -7.82 -1.81
CA LYS A 27 -4.79 -8.87 -2.85
C LYS A 27 -3.63 -9.87 -2.84
N MET A 28 -2.51 -9.55 -2.18
CA MET A 28 -1.36 -10.47 -2.09
C MET A 28 -1.38 -11.38 -0.87
N VAL A 29 -2.26 -11.13 0.08
CA VAL A 29 -2.27 -11.83 1.38
C VAL A 29 -3.47 -12.77 1.52
N ASN A 30 -3.39 -13.69 2.46
CA ASN A 30 -4.43 -14.69 2.74
C ASN A 30 -5.25 -14.35 3.98
N GLY A 31 -4.79 -13.41 4.79
CA GLY A 31 -5.45 -12.94 5.99
C GLY A 31 -4.82 -11.67 6.52
N VAL A 32 -5.44 -11.09 7.52
CA VAL A 32 -5.11 -9.78 8.07
C VAL A 32 -4.95 -9.87 9.59
N LEU A 33 -3.88 -9.26 10.10
CA LEU A 33 -3.76 -8.95 11.52
C LEU A 33 -4.24 -7.52 11.74
N LEU A 34 -5.37 -7.36 12.44
CA LEU A 34 -5.91 -6.07 12.82
C LEU A 34 -5.26 -5.63 14.13
N LEU A 35 -4.24 -4.77 14.05
CA LEU A 35 -3.57 -4.24 15.23
C LEU A 35 -4.33 -3.05 15.80
N VAL A 36 -4.75 -3.15 17.05
CA VAL A 36 -5.45 -2.10 17.77
C VAL A 36 -4.66 -1.74 19.02
N ASP A 37 -4.46 -0.45 19.27
CA ASP A 37 -3.80 0.05 20.48
C ASP A 37 -4.73 -0.11 21.70
N ALA A 38 -4.27 -0.75 22.75
CA ALA A 38 -5.06 -1.01 23.96
C ALA A 38 -5.51 0.26 24.72
N ALA A 39 -4.91 1.41 24.44
CA ALA A 39 -5.30 2.69 25.06
C ALA A 39 -6.13 3.57 24.11
N GLU A 40 -5.77 3.61 22.82
CA GLU A 40 -6.40 4.49 21.84
C GLU A 40 -7.65 3.88 21.19
N GLY A 41 -7.70 2.54 21.07
CA GLY A 41 -8.76 1.84 20.37
C GLY A 41 -8.63 1.90 18.84
N PRO A 42 -9.68 1.49 18.09
CA PRO A 42 -9.69 1.55 16.65
C PRO A 42 -9.75 2.99 16.14
N MET A 43 -8.80 3.35 15.28
CA MET A 43 -8.68 4.68 14.68
C MET A 43 -9.40 4.74 13.32
N PRO A 44 -9.67 5.94 12.76
CA PRO A 44 -10.33 6.05 11.45
C PRO A 44 -9.63 5.27 10.33
N GLN A 45 -8.30 5.19 10.35
CA GLN A 45 -7.52 4.39 9.41
C GLN A 45 -7.76 2.89 9.58
N THR A 46 -7.92 2.43 10.81
CA THR A 46 -8.26 1.03 11.14
C THR A 46 -9.57 0.64 10.46
N ARG A 47 -10.60 1.52 10.54
CA ARG A 47 -11.90 1.31 9.90
C ARG A 47 -11.77 1.14 8.39
N PHE A 48 -11.03 2.02 7.73
CA PHE A 48 -10.84 1.98 6.28
C PHE A 48 -10.18 0.67 5.82
N VAL A 49 -9.06 0.29 6.45
CA VAL A 49 -8.33 -0.93 6.07
C VAL A 49 -9.14 -2.18 6.37
N LEU A 50 -9.81 -2.23 7.54
CA LEU A 50 -10.66 -3.35 7.92
C LEU A 50 -11.83 -3.52 6.95
N GLN A 51 -12.51 -2.43 6.58
CA GLN A 51 -13.59 -2.47 5.59
C GLN A 51 -13.11 -3.13 4.28
N LYS A 52 -11.95 -2.72 3.77
CA LYS A 52 -11.38 -3.31 2.54
C LYS A 52 -11.02 -4.79 2.70
N ALA A 53 -10.49 -5.17 3.84
CA ALA A 53 -10.20 -6.57 4.14
C ALA A 53 -11.46 -7.44 4.19
N LEU A 54 -12.53 -6.96 4.84
CA LEU A 54 -13.82 -7.64 4.92
C LEU A 54 -14.50 -7.75 3.56
N GLU A 55 -14.49 -6.68 2.75
CA GLU A 55 -15.02 -6.68 1.37
C GLU A 55 -14.33 -7.73 0.47
N LEU A 56 -13.04 -7.99 0.70
CA LEU A 56 -12.27 -9.02 0.00
C LEU A 56 -12.44 -10.44 0.60
N GLY A 57 -13.20 -10.57 1.68
CA GLY A 57 -13.44 -11.85 2.33
C GLY A 57 -12.25 -12.42 3.12
N HIS A 58 -11.29 -11.58 3.52
CA HIS A 58 -10.14 -12.04 4.27
C HIS A 58 -10.51 -12.50 5.68
N LYS A 59 -9.80 -13.53 6.15
CA LYS A 59 -9.78 -13.89 7.56
C LYS A 59 -9.07 -12.80 8.35
N VAL A 60 -9.64 -12.38 9.46
CA VAL A 60 -9.10 -11.34 10.34
C VAL A 60 -8.73 -11.96 11.68
N ILE A 61 -7.56 -11.63 12.20
CA ILE A 61 -7.15 -11.89 13.58
C ILE A 61 -7.03 -10.55 14.26
N VAL A 62 -7.79 -10.32 15.32
CA VAL A 62 -7.72 -9.09 16.11
C VAL A 62 -6.56 -9.18 17.09
N VAL A 63 -5.70 -8.19 17.12
CA VAL A 63 -4.54 -8.12 18.03
C VAL A 63 -4.59 -6.82 18.81
N VAL A 64 -5.03 -6.89 20.05
CA VAL A 64 -5.00 -5.77 20.99
C VAL A 64 -3.58 -5.64 21.51
N ASN A 65 -2.85 -4.65 21.01
CA ASN A 65 -1.42 -4.44 21.30
C ASN A 65 -1.21 -3.34 22.32
N LYS A 66 -0.02 -3.31 22.90
CA LYS A 66 0.40 -2.34 23.94
C LYS A 66 -0.37 -2.50 25.25
N ILE A 67 -0.76 -3.72 25.62
CA ILE A 67 -1.42 -4.03 26.90
C ILE A 67 -0.55 -3.68 28.14
N ASP A 68 0.75 -3.46 27.93
CA ASP A 68 1.72 -3.01 28.94
C ASP A 68 1.63 -1.52 29.28
N ARG A 69 0.81 -0.72 28.57
CA ARG A 69 0.59 0.70 28.88
C ARG A 69 -0.20 0.86 30.17
N LEU A 70 0.15 1.88 30.96
CA LEU A 70 -0.55 2.19 32.23
C LEU A 70 -1.99 2.70 32.00
N ASP A 71 -2.26 3.26 30.84
CA ASP A 71 -3.55 3.79 30.42
C ASP A 71 -4.32 2.83 29.48
N ALA A 72 -3.91 1.55 29.42
CA ALA A 72 -4.62 0.53 28.67
C ALA A 72 -6.04 0.30 29.24
N ARG A 73 -7.03 0.26 28.32
CA ARG A 73 -8.46 0.06 28.61
C ARG A 73 -9.00 -1.11 27.75
N VAL A 74 -8.39 -2.28 27.93
CA VAL A 74 -8.54 -3.44 27.05
C VAL A 74 -9.99 -3.85 26.83
N GLU A 75 -10.82 -3.90 27.88
CA GLU A 75 -12.24 -4.30 27.80
C GLU A 75 -13.03 -3.30 26.93
N GLU A 76 -12.86 -2.00 27.14
CA GLU A 76 -13.52 -0.96 26.36
C GLU A 76 -13.09 -1.01 24.87
N VAL A 77 -11.78 -1.23 24.62
CA VAL A 77 -11.26 -1.36 23.26
C VAL A 77 -11.81 -2.59 22.56
N MET A 78 -12.04 -3.68 23.26
CA MET A 78 -12.70 -4.86 22.71
C MET A 78 -14.14 -4.55 22.29
N ASP A 79 -14.90 -3.86 23.13
CA ASP A 79 -16.27 -3.43 22.80
C ASP A 79 -16.26 -2.51 21.56
N GLU A 80 -15.33 -1.54 21.46
CA GLU A 80 -15.16 -0.67 20.30
C GLU A 80 -14.81 -1.46 19.02
N VAL A 81 -14.02 -2.50 19.11
CA VAL A 81 -13.70 -3.38 17.95
C VAL A 81 -14.93 -4.17 17.51
N LEU A 82 -15.71 -4.69 18.45
CA LEU A 82 -16.95 -5.41 18.14
C LEU A 82 -17.99 -4.47 17.52
N GLU A 83 -18.14 -3.24 18.04
CA GLU A 83 -18.98 -2.21 17.43
C GLU A 83 -18.52 -1.87 16.00
N LEU A 84 -17.21 -1.76 15.78
CA LEU A 84 -16.63 -1.50 14.46
C LEU A 84 -16.96 -2.63 13.47
N LEU A 85 -16.86 -3.89 13.87
CA LEU A 85 -17.21 -5.03 13.04
C LEU A 85 -18.71 -5.04 12.69
N LEU A 86 -19.58 -4.71 13.66
CA LEU A 86 -21.03 -4.58 13.44
C LEU A 86 -21.34 -3.45 12.46
N ASP A 87 -20.75 -2.29 12.65
CA ASP A 87 -20.89 -1.12 11.78
C ASP A 87 -20.45 -1.40 10.33
N LEU A 88 -19.46 -2.26 10.15
CA LEU A 88 -18.96 -2.68 8.83
C LEU A 88 -19.75 -3.86 8.23
N ASN A 89 -20.85 -4.30 8.86
CA ASN A 89 -21.65 -5.45 8.45
C ASN A 89 -20.80 -6.72 8.27
N ALA A 90 -19.88 -6.98 9.20
CA ALA A 90 -19.10 -8.20 9.21
C ALA A 90 -20.03 -9.43 9.24
N THR A 91 -19.64 -10.50 8.56
CA THR A 91 -20.34 -11.79 8.63
C THR A 91 -20.17 -12.43 10.00
N ASP A 92 -21.04 -13.38 10.37
CA ASP A 92 -20.93 -14.10 11.64
C ASP A 92 -19.53 -14.70 11.82
N GLU A 93 -18.94 -15.27 10.75
CA GLU A 93 -17.60 -15.83 10.76
C GLU A 93 -16.52 -14.77 11.01
N GLN A 94 -16.67 -13.57 10.43
CA GLN A 94 -15.74 -12.45 10.63
C GLN A 94 -15.91 -11.84 12.02
N PHE A 95 -17.12 -11.88 12.57
CA PHE A 95 -17.39 -11.41 13.93
C PHE A 95 -16.80 -12.33 15.00
N GLU A 96 -16.73 -13.66 14.74
CA GLU A 96 -16.07 -14.65 15.58
C GLU A 96 -14.54 -14.73 15.38
N SER A 97 -13.94 -13.69 14.85
CA SER A 97 -12.49 -13.59 14.60
C SER A 97 -11.68 -13.82 15.89
N PRO A 98 -10.61 -14.62 15.84
CA PRO A 98 -9.73 -14.81 16.99
C PRO A 98 -9.17 -13.49 17.48
N THR A 99 -9.16 -13.30 18.80
CA THR A 99 -8.58 -12.12 19.43
C THR A 99 -7.40 -12.52 20.32
N LEU A 100 -6.34 -11.74 20.22
CA LEU A 100 -5.11 -11.90 21.00
C LEU A 100 -4.74 -10.58 21.68
N PHE A 101 -4.08 -10.71 22.82
CA PHE A 101 -3.62 -9.61 23.65
C PHE A 101 -2.10 -9.60 23.67
N CYS A 102 -1.48 -8.53 23.20
CA CYS A 102 -0.06 -8.50 22.93
C CYS A 102 0.64 -7.28 23.53
N SER A 103 1.90 -7.46 23.85
CA SER A 103 2.86 -6.38 23.99
C SER A 103 4.02 -6.65 23.04
N ALA A 104 4.01 -6.01 21.88
CA ALA A 104 5.10 -6.14 20.91
C ALA A 104 6.45 -5.68 21.49
N ARG A 105 6.43 -4.68 22.39
CA ARG A 105 7.63 -4.20 23.07
C ARG A 105 8.27 -5.27 23.95
N GLN A 106 7.46 -6.09 24.60
CA GLN A 106 7.93 -7.16 25.47
C GLN A 106 8.08 -8.51 24.74
N GLY A 107 7.59 -8.60 23.49
CA GLY A 107 7.62 -9.83 22.70
C GLY A 107 6.70 -10.92 23.25
N ILE A 108 5.53 -10.54 23.76
CA ILE A 108 4.56 -11.48 24.38
C ILE A 108 3.18 -11.38 23.73
N ALA A 109 2.49 -12.50 23.73
CA ALA A 109 1.08 -12.64 23.33
C ALA A 109 0.35 -13.60 24.25
N SER A 110 -0.97 -13.42 24.44
CA SER A 110 -1.85 -14.28 25.21
C SER A 110 -3.23 -14.35 24.57
N TYR A 111 -4.00 -15.39 24.93
CA TYR A 111 -5.40 -15.54 24.51
C TYR A 111 -6.39 -14.83 25.44
N SER A 112 -5.94 -14.36 26.57
CA SER A 112 -6.75 -13.66 27.55
C SER A 112 -6.05 -12.40 28.05
N PRO A 113 -6.78 -11.28 28.29
CA PRO A 113 -6.17 -10.07 28.81
C PRO A 113 -5.63 -10.22 30.24
N ASN A 114 -6.11 -11.24 30.96
CA ASN A 114 -5.73 -11.52 32.36
C ASN A 114 -4.55 -12.49 32.48
N GLU A 115 -4.05 -13.02 31.36
CA GLU A 115 -2.91 -13.92 31.32
C GLU A 115 -1.64 -13.19 30.93
N THR A 116 -0.56 -13.42 31.65
CA THR A 116 0.75 -12.92 31.28
C THR A 116 1.33 -13.80 30.16
N GLY A 117 1.47 -13.25 28.96
CA GLY A 117 2.13 -13.95 27.86
C GLY A 117 3.62 -14.19 28.16
N VAL A 118 4.18 -15.24 27.57
CA VAL A 118 5.59 -15.62 27.74
C VAL A 118 6.42 -15.29 26.50
N ASN A 119 5.82 -15.44 25.32
CA ASN A 119 6.43 -15.21 24.01
C ASN A 119 5.31 -14.90 22.97
N LEU A 120 5.67 -14.88 21.70
CA LEU A 120 4.73 -14.65 20.59
C LEU A 120 4.15 -15.95 19.99
N ASP A 121 4.42 -17.13 20.55
CA ASP A 121 3.90 -18.38 20.02
C ASP A 121 2.36 -18.40 19.89
N PRO A 122 1.56 -17.85 20.84
CA PRO A 122 0.12 -17.78 20.68
C PRO A 122 -0.33 -17.04 19.40
N LEU A 123 0.38 -15.97 19.02
CA LEU A 123 0.10 -15.24 17.80
C LEU A 123 0.42 -16.07 16.56
N PHE A 124 1.60 -16.67 16.51
CA PHE A 124 2.01 -17.48 15.36
C PHE A 124 1.19 -18.77 15.23
N ASP A 125 0.85 -19.42 16.34
CA ASP A 125 -0.04 -20.58 16.32
C ASP A 125 -1.43 -20.21 15.80
N THR A 126 -1.97 -19.05 16.19
CA THR A 126 -3.25 -18.56 15.66
C THR A 126 -3.17 -18.28 14.17
N ILE A 127 -2.10 -17.64 13.70
CA ILE A 127 -1.89 -17.38 12.27
C ILE A 127 -1.91 -18.70 11.49
N VAL A 128 -1.10 -19.67 11.90
CA VAL A 128 -0.96 -20.96 11.19
C VAL A 128 -2.26 -21.77 11.18
N ASN A 129 -3.03 -21.71 12.27
CA ASN A 129 -4.26 -22.49 12.41
C ASN A 129 -5.49 -21.81 11.78
N TYR A 130 -5.52 -20.50 11.70
CA TYR A 130 -6.71 -19.75 11.30
C TYR A 130 -6.61 -19.16 9.88
N ILE A 131 -5.44 -18.66 9.47
CA ILE A 131 -5.25 -18.10 8.13
C ILE A 131 -5.03 -19.25 7.15
N PRO A 132 -5.83 -19.35 6.05
CA PRO A 132 -5.64 -20.39 5.06
C PRO A 132 -4.31 -20.23 4.32
N ALA A 133 -3.69 -21.35 3.96
CA ALA A 133 -2.55 -21.35 3.05
C ALA A 133 -2.96 -20.77 1.68
N PRO A 134 -2.03 -20.16 0.93
CA PRO A 134 -2.33 -19.68 -0.41
C PRO A 134 -2.76 -20.83 -1.31
N GLU A 135 -3.82 -20.59 -2.08
CA GLU A 135 -4.31 -21.51 -3.10
C GLU A 135 -3.57 -21.23 -4.41
N GLY A 136 -3.26 -22.28 -5.17
CA GLY A 136 -2.64 -22.15 -6.49
C GLY A 136 -2.18 -23.51 -7.00
N ASP A 137 -2.36 -23.78 -8.29
CA ASP A 137 -1.87 -25.00 -8.93
C ASP A 137 -0.38 -24.84 -9.30
N PRO A 138 0.54 -25.55 -8.62
CA PRO A 138 1.98 -25.43 -8.90
C PRO A 138 2.37 -26.04 -10.27
N THR A 139 1.50 -26.81 -10.89
CA THR A 139 1.75 -27.47 -12.19
C THR A 139 1.20 -26.67 -13.38
N ALA A 140 0.37 -25.66 -13.11
CA ALA A 140 -0.18 -24.79 -14.14
C ALA A 140 0.89 -23.88 -14.76
N PRO A 141 0.65 -23.32 -15.96
CA PRO A 141 1.50 -22.29 -16.51
C PRO A 141 1.64 -21.08 -15.58
N MET A 142 2.87 -20.61 -15.38
CA MET A 142 3.22 -19.57 -14.43
C MET A 142 2.44 -18.28 -14.69
N GLN A 143 1.95 -17.67 -13.60
CA GLN A 143 1.28 -16.38 -13.61
C GLN A 143 1.54 -15.63 -12.30
N MET A 144 1.88 -14.33 -12.39
CA MET A 144 2.19 -13.48 -11.28
C MET A 144 1.78 -12.03 -11.59
N LEU A 145 1.13 -11.35 -10.65
CA LEU A 145 0.82 -9.92 -10.75
C LEU A 145 1.92 -9.08 -10.09
N VAL A 146 2.39 -8.04 -10.77
CA VAL A 146 3.32 -7.06 -10.19
C VAL A 146 2.53 -6.07 -9.34
N SER A 147 2.64 -6.19 -8.03
CA SER A 147 1.90 -5.38 -7.06
C SER A 147 2.71 -4.20 -6.52
N SER A 148 4.05 -4.30 -6.54
CA SER A 148 4.96 -3.26 -6.10
C SER A 148 6.22 -3.24 -6.95
N ILE A 149 6.96 -2.13 -6.91
CA ILE A 149 8.24 -1.97 -7.60
C ILE A 149 9.26 -1.43 -6.60
N ASP A 150 10.47 -1.91 -6.72
CA ASP A 150 11.66 -1.39 -6.07
C ASP A 150 12.74 -1.08 -7.12
N TYR A 151 13.79 -0.42 -6.73
CA TYR A 151 14.91 -0.11 -7.61
C TYR A 151 16.25 -0.30 -6.90
N ASN A 152 17.19 -0.88 -7.62
CA ASN A 152 18.56 -1.03 -7.17
C ASN A 152 19.51 -0.62 -8.29
N ASP A 153 20.55 0.16 -7.97
CA ASP A 153 21.50 0.70 -8.96
C ASP A 153 22.26 -0.38 -9.76
N TYR A 154 22.36 -1.59 -9.23
CA TYR A 154 23.09 -2.70 -9.85
C TYR A 154 22.22 -3.57 -10.75
N VAL A 155 20.97 -3.80 -10.37
CA VAL A 155 20.05 -4.72 -11.08
C VAL A 155 18.90 -4.00 -11.79
N GLY A 156 18.78 -2.68 -11.59
CA GLY A 156 17.72 -1.88 -12.16
C GLY A 156 16.38 -2.04 -11.43
N ARG A 157 15.27 -1.96 -12.16
CA ARG A 157 13.93 -2.17 -11.60
C ARG A 157 13.72 -3.60 -11.14
N ILE A 158 13.09 -3.71 -9.99
CA ILE A 158 12.73 -4.96 -9.32
C ILE A 158 11.22 -4.98 -9.19
N GLY A 159 10.56 -5.94 -9.85
CA GLY A 159 9.14 -6.20 -9.65
C GLY A 159 8.94 -7.06 -8.42
N ILE A 160 7.86 -6.79 -7.67
CA ILE A 160 7.47 -7.55 -6.48
C ILE A 160 6.02 -7.99 -6.66
N GLY A 161 5.75 -9.27 -6.42
CA GLY A 161 4.40 -9.81 -6.53
C GLY A 161 4.28 -11.22 -5.95
N ARG A 162 3.04 -11.69 -5.86
CA ARG A 162 2.74 -13.07 -5.49
C ARG A 162 2.64 -13.92 -6.75
N VAL A 163 3.21 -15.12 -6.70
CA VAL A 163 3.00 -16.15 -7.73
C VAL A 163 1.60 -16.73 -7.53
N GLU A 164 0.69 -16.47 -8.46
CA GLU A 164 -0.71 -16.93 -8.35
C GLU A 164 -0.86 -18.40 -8.71
N ARG A 165 -0.09 -18.86 -9.72
CA ARG A 165 -0.05 -20.27 -10.14
C ARG A 165 1.29 -20.59 -10.81
N GLY A 166 1.60 -21.87 -10.89
CA GLY A 166 2.82 -22.37 -11.50
C GLY A 166 4.07 -22.10 -10.68
N THR A 167 5.19 -22.11 -11.33
CA THR A 167 6.52 -21.89 -10.75
C THR A 167 7.29 -20.88 -11.59
N VAL A 168 7.85 -19.87 -10.94
CA VAL A 168 8.77 -18.88 -11.55
C VAL A 168 10.21 -19.34 -11.32
N ARG A 169 11.07 -19.20 -12.35
CA ARG A 169 12.49 -19.61 -12.31
C ARG A 169 13.42 -18.54 -12.84
N VAL A 170 14.63 -18.54 -12.33
CA VAL A 170 15.73 -17.75 -12.89
C VAL A 170 16.00 -18.21 -14.32
N ASN A 171 16.30 -17.27 -15.22
CA ASN A 171 16.49 -17.46 -16.67
C ASN A 171 15.24 -17.88 -17.47
N GLN A 172 14.05 -17.92 -16.85
CA GLN A 172 12.80 -18.21 -17.53
C GLN A 172 12.41 -17.06 -18.47
N GLU A 173 12.03 -17.42 -19.72
CA GLU A 173 11.35 -16.50 -20.62
C GLU A 173 9.89 -16.35 -20.21
N VAL A 174 9.38 -15.13 -20.27
CA VAL A 174 8.05 -14.76 -19.82
C VAL A 174 7.37 -13.80 -20.80
N ALA A 175 6.06 -13.78 -20.80
CA ALA A 175 5.26 -12.73 -21.41
C ALA A 175 4.82 -11.72 -20.35
N ILE A 176 4.86 -10.43 -20.73
CA ILE A 176 4.40 -9.31 -19.89
C ILE A 176 3.13 -8.77 -20.54
N CYS A 177 2.02 -8.80 -19.86
CA CYS A 177 0.74 -8.32 -20.38
C CYS A 177 0.05 -7.35 -19.40
N ASP A 178 -0.96 -6.63 -19.91
CA ASP A 178 -1.71 -5.62 -19.18
C ASP A 178 -3.20 -5.96 -19.24
N TYR A 179 -3.88 -5.89 -18.10
CA TYR A 179 -5.32 -6.12 -18.02
C TYR A 179 -6.13 -5.10 -18.83
N HIS A 180 -5.67 -3.85 -18.90
CA HIS A 180 -6.35 -2.76 -19.64
C HIS A 180 -5.98 -2.70 -21.12
N ASP A 181 -4.95 -3.45 -21.53
CA ASP A 181 -4.54 -3.59 -22.93
C ASP A 181 -4.13 -5.05 -23.24
N PRO A 182 -5.08 -5.98 -23.23
CA PRO A 182 -4.79 -7.41 -23.39
C PRO A 182 -4.32 -7.79 -24.80
N SER A 183 -4.44 -6.87 -25.76
CA SER A 183 -3.98 -7.10 -27.14
C SER A 183 -2.47 -7.01 -27.31
N HIS A 184 -1.77 -6.35 -26.37
CA HIS A 184 -0.33 -6.18 -26.41
C HIS A 184 0.36 -6.99 -25.32
N SER A 185 1.33 -7.78 -25.72
CA SER A 185 2.24 -8.45 -24.80
C SER A 185 3.69 -8.23 -25.21
N ALA A 186 4.55 -8.03 -24.23
CA ALA A 186 5.99 -7.93 -24.43
C ALA A 186 6.68 -9.21 -23.94
N LYS A 187 7.84 -9.51 -24.52
CA LYS A 187 8.68 -10.61 -24.03
C LYS A 187 9.62 -10.09 -22.95
N GLY A 188 9.83 -10.90 -21.92
CA GLY A 188 10.76 -10.63 -20.86
C GLY A 188 11.53 -11.86 -20.44
N LYS A 189 12.50 -11.68 -19.57
CA LYS A 189 13.28 -12.76 -18.97
C LYS A 189 13.55 -12.45 -17.51
N ILE A 190 13.33 -13.42 -16.63
CA ILE A 190 13.70 -13.34 -15.22
C ILE A 190 15.23 -13.51 -15.13
N VAL A 191 15.96 -12.46 -14.79
CA VAL A 191 17.43 -12.51 -14.66
C VAL A 191 17.83 -12.90 -13.24
N ALA A 192 17.15 -12.35 -12.24
CA ALA A 192 17.36 -12.73 -10.85
C ALA A 192 16.01 -12.82 -10.12
N LEU A 193 15.95 -13.69 -9.15
CA LEU A 193 14.78 -13.97 -8.33
C LEU A 193 15.19 -13.97 -6.86
N TYR A 194 14.38 -13.36 -6.01
CA TYR A 194 14.67 -13.20 -4.59
C TYR A 194 13.43 -13.54 -3.76
N GLU A 195 13.65 -14.19 -2.65
CA GLU A 195 12.68 -14.27 -1.55
C GLU A 195 12.97 -13.21 -0.49
N PHE A 196 11.96 -12.87 0.29
CA PHE A 196 12.11 -11.98 1.43
C PHE A 196 12.48 -12.78 2.68
N ASP A 197 13.50 -12.31 3.41
CA ASP A 197 13.93 -12.85 4.70
C ASP A 197 14.13 -11.69 5.68
N GLY A 198 13.17 -11.52 6.58
CA GLY A 198 13.05 -10.30 7.38
C GLY A 198 12.95 -9.06 6.49
N LEU A 199 13.85 -8.10 6.68
CA LEU A 199 13.95 -6.90 5.84
C LEU A 199 14.89 -7.08 4.64
N GLY A 200 15.52 -8.23 4.52
CA GLY A 200 16.46 -8.55 3.43
C GLY A 200 15.82 -9.32 2.28
N LYS A 201 16.62 -9.53 1.24
CA LYS A 201 16.25 -10.32 0.07
C LYS A 201 17.35 -11.34 -0.20
N ASN A 202 17.01 -12.62 -0.19
CA ASN A 202 17.92 -13.72 -0.51
C ASN A 202 17.72 -14.19 -1.95
N PRO A 203 18.78 -14.42 -2.74
CA PRO A 203 18.63 -14.95 -4.08
C PRO A 203 18.16 -16.41 -4.03
N ILE A 204 17.19 -16.74 -4.88
CA ILE A 204 16.66 -18.09 -5.05
C ILE A 204 16.64 -18.48 -6.52
N GLN A 205 16.51 -19.79 -6.83
CA GLN A 205 16.48 -20.29 -8.20
C GLN A 205 15.04 -20.43 -8.74
N GLU A 206 14.10 -20.75 -7.86
CA GLU A 206 12.69 -20.91 -8.20
C GLU A 206 11.77 -20.56 -7.01
N ALA A 207 10.52 -20.23 -7.32
CA ALA A 207 9.46 -20.02 -6.34
C ALA A 207 8.12 -20.52 -6.91
N GLY A 208 7.31 -21.11 -6.06
CA GLY A 208 6.03 -21.72 -6.39
C GLY A 208 4.82 -20.82 -6.14
N ALA A 209 3.65 -21.34 -6.50
CA ALA A 209 2.36 -20.69 -6.24
C ALA A 209 2.20 -20.31 -4.76
N GLY A 210 1.73 -19.10 -4.49
CA GLY A 210 1.52 -18.53 -3.16
C GLY A 210 2.72 -17.77 -2.60
N GLU A 211 3.93 -17.92 -3.15
CA GLU A 211 5.11 -17.21 -2.67
C GLU A 211 5.14 -15.75 -3.15
N ILE A 212 5.55 -14.85 -2.26
CA ILE A 212 5.83 -13.45 -2.59
C ILE A 212 7.30 -13.33 -2.90
N VAL A 213 7.60 -12.86 -4.11
CA VAL A 213 8.97 -12.78 -4.63
C VAL A 213 9.28 -11.41 -5.21
N ALA A 214 10.56 -11.09 -5.23
CA ALA A 214 11.12 -9.98 -5.98
C ALA A 214 11.92 -10.53 -7.17
N PHE A 215 11.83 -9.89 -8.33
CA PHE A 215 12.53 -10.32 -9.54
C PHE A 215 13.06 -9.15 -10.35
N SER A 216 14.11 -9.38 -11.12
CA SER A 216 14.68 -8.40 -12.04
C SER A 216 14.88 -8.98 -13.44
N GLY A 217 15.23 -8.13 -14.40
CA GLY A 217 15.50 -8.51 -15.80
C GLY A 217 14.62 -7.79 -16.83
N MET A 218 13.69 -6.95 -16.36
CA MET A 218 12.77 -6.18 -17.22
C MET A 218 12.83 -4.71 -16.84
N ALA A 219 13.50 -3.89 -17.66
CA ALA A 219 13.74 -2.47 -17.36
C ALA A 219 12.45 -1.63 -17.26
N ASP A 220 11.43 -2.00 -18.06
CA ASP A 220 10.19 -1.24 -18.18
C ASP A 220 9.03 -1.86 -17.38
N ILE A 221 9.35 -2.75 -16.42
CA ILE A 221 8.32 -3.35 -15.59
C ILE A 221 7.62 -2.29 -14.74
N THR A 222 6.30 -2.35 -14.68
CA THR A 222 5.46 -1.43 -13.90
C THR A 222 4.45 -2.18 -13.05
N ILE A 223 3.92 -1.52 -12.03
CA ILE A 223 2.83 -2.05 -11.20
C ILE A 223 1.61 -2.34 -12.08
N GLY A 224 0.93 -3.44 -11.82
CA GLY A 224 -0.27 -3.86 -12.54
C GLY A 224 0.01 -4.73 -13.77
N ARG A 225 1.26 -4.89 -14.17
CA ARG A 225 1.61 -5.85 -15.21
C ARG A 225 1.49 -7.27 -14.68
N THR A 226 0.97 -8.15 -15.53
CA THR A 226 1.00 -9.60 -15.27
C THR A 226 2.18 -10.22 -15.99
N ILE A 227 2.95 -11.00 -15.27
CA ILE A 227 4.01 -11.85 -15.81
C ILE A 227 3.45 -13.25 -15.92
N CYS A 228 3.52 -13.85 -17.10
CA CYS A 228 2.97 -15.18 -17.34
C CYS A 228 3.85 -16.00 -18.28
N ALA A 229 3.57 -17.31 -18.35
CA ALA A 229 4.17 -18.20 -19.30
C ALA A 229 3.83 -17.77 -20.73
N PRO A 230 4.80 -17.78 -21.68
CA PRO A 230 4.56 -17.29 -23.05
C PRO A 230 3.48 -18.07 -23.82
N GLU A 231 3.26 -19.32 -23.46
CA GLU A 231 2.24 -20.21 -24.05
C GLU A 231 0.81 -19.90 -23.56
N GLN A 232 0.68 -19.19 -22.44
CA GLN A 232 -0.62 -18.80 -21.89
C GLN A 232 -0.58 -17.36 -21.36
N VAL A 233 -0.81 -16.41 -22.26
CA VAL A 233 -0.84 -14.98 -21.94
C VAL A 233 -2.22 -14.62 -21.43
N GLU A 234 -2.33 -14.38 -20.12
CA GLU A 234 -3.59 -14.14 -19.44
C GLU A 234 -3.40 -13.05 -18.36
N PRO A 235 -3.87 -11.81 -18.61
CA PRO A 235 -3.69 -10.72 -17.67
C PRO A 235 -4.60 -10.86 -16.45
N LEU A 236 -4.05 -10.63 -15.27
CA LEU A 236 -4.79 -10.58 -14.00
C LEU A 236 -5.50 -9.24 -13.82
N PRO A 237 -6.72 -9.24 -13.24
CA PRO A 237 -7.44 -8.01 -12.96
C PRO A 237 -6.65 -7.05 -12.08
N PHE A 238 -6.55 -5.81 -12.53
CA PHE A 238 -5.83 -4.75 -11.83
C PHE A 238 -6.61 -3.43 -11.87
N VAL A 239 -6.65 -2.72 -10.73
CA VAL A 239 -7.24 -1.39 -10.67
C VAL A 239 -6.19 -0.38 -11.13
N LYS A 240 -6.52 0.38 -12.19
CA LYS A 240 -5.62 1.38 -12.76
C LYS A 240 -5.22 2.41 -11.70
N ILE A 241 -3.92 2.71 -11.64
CA ILE A 241 -3.42 3.79 -10.79
C ILE A 241 -3.96 5.10 -11.32
N SER A 242 -4.55 5.92 -10.44
CA SER A 242 -5.09 7.22 -10.80
C SER A 242 -4.00 8.15 -11.30
N ASP A 243 -4.31 8.92 -12.34
CA ASP A 243 -3.42 9.97 -12.83
C ASP A 243 -3.19 11.04 -11.75
N PRO A 244 -2.05 11.75 -11.78
CA PRO A 244 -1.83 12.90 -10.91
C PRO A 244 -2.93 13.96 -11.03
N THR A 245 -3.30 14.57 -9.91
CA THR A 245 -4.33 15.61 -9.85
C THR A 245 -3.77 16.97 -9.49
N ILE A 246 -2.61 17.03 -8.85
CA ILE A 246 -1.93 18.27 -8.49
C ILE A 246 -0.47 18.22 -8.89
N GLU A 247 0.12 19.41 -9.09
CA GLU A 247 1.55 19.57 -9.31
C GLU A 247 2.13 20.72 -8.49
N MET A 248 3.41 20.63 -8.20
CA MET A 248 4.23 21.69 -7.61
C MET A 248 5.50 21.85 -8.43
N THR A 249 6.03 23.06 -8.51
CA THR A 249 7.33 23.29 -9.11
C THR A 249 8.41 23.17 -8.04
N PHE A 250 9.38 22.29 -8.27
CA PHE A 250 10.60 22.17 -7.47
C PHE A 250 11.72 22.89 -8.20
N SER A 251 12.43 23.79 -7.56
CA SER A 251 13.51 24.55 -8.17
C SER A 251 14.69 24.72 -7.23
N VAL A 252 15.83 25.06 -7.79
CA VAL A 252 17.02 25.42 -7.01
C VAL A 252 16.67 26.58 -6.10
N ASN A 253 17.14 26.53 -4.85
CA ASN A 253 16.99 27.63 -3.92
C ASN A 253 17.89 28.81 -4.34
N ASP A 254 17.30 29.90 -4.78
CA ASP A 254 17.95 31.14 -5.20
C ASP A 254 17.84 32.26 -4.15
N SER A 255 17.34 31.92 -2.95
CA SER A 255 17.22 32.87 -1.85
C SER A 255 18.59 33.24 -1.28
N PRO A 256 18.70 34.36 -0.50
CA PRO A 256 19.92 34.74 0.20
C PRO A 256 20.43 33.70 1.20
N PHE A 257 19.64 32.69 1.52
CA PHE A 257 19.97 31.62 2.45
C PHE A 257 20.37 30.32 1.75
N ALA A 258 20.48 30.33 0.42
CA ALA A 258 20.86 29.15 -0.36
C ALA A 258 22.20 28.56 0.08
N GLY A 259 22.24 27.22 0.18
CA GLY A 259 23.43 26.45 0.54
C GLY A 259 23.79 26.46 2.02
N LYS A 260 22.90 26.91 2.92
CA LYS A 260 23.18 26.94 4.36
C LYS A 260 22.66 25.71 5.10
N GLU A 261 21.64 25.05 4.60
CA GLU A 261 20.96 23.96 5.31
C GLU A 261 21.16 22.60 4.61
N GLY A 262 21.23 22.61 3.28
CA GLY A 262 21.35 21.40 2.47
C GLY A 262 22.75 21.12 1.96
N LYS A 263 23.03 19.82 1.75
CA LYS A 263 24.27 19.33 1.11
C LYS A 263 24.16 19.31 -0.42
N TYR A 264 22.95 19.02 -0.93
CA TYR A 264 22.66 18.88 -2.36
C TYR A 264 21.80 20.04 -2.82
N VAL A 265 22.44 21.04 -3.47
CA VAL A 265 21.82 22.35 -3.76
C VAL A 265 21.75 22.68 -5.26
N THR A 266 22.25 21.79 -6.13
CA THR A 266 22.30 22.07 -7.58
C THR A 266 21.11 21.48 -8.34
N SER A 267 20.78 22.05 -9.49
CA SER A 267 19.75 21.52 -10.39
C SER A 267 20.06 20.09 -10.84
N ARG A 268 21.33 19.75 -11.02
CA ARG A 268 21.76 18.39 -11.33
C ARG A 268 21.42 17.42 -10.20
N ASN A 269 21.73 17.78 -8.94
CA ASN A 269 21.39 16.95 -7.79
C ASN A 269 19.88 16.71 -7.72
N LEU A 270 19.10 17.78 -7.92
CA LEU A 270 17.64 17.72 -7.88
C LEU A 270 17.08 16.83 -9.02
N ARG A 271 17.59 17.01 -10.25
CA ARG A 271 17.23 16.16 -11.39
C ARG A 271 17.50 14.69 -11.12
N ASP A 272 18.74 14.36 -10.75
CA ASP A 272 19.17 12.98 -10.53
C ASP A 272 18.34 12.31 -9.42
N ARG A 273 17.96 13.07 -8.39
CA ARG A 273 17.11 12.57 -7.30
C ARG A 273 15.68 12.32 -7.75
N LEU A 274 15.08 13.26 -8.48
CA LEU A 274 13.72 13.12 -9.00
C LEU A 274 13.63 11.98 -10.04
N GLN A 275 14.63 11.82 -10.89
CA GLN A 275 14.69 10.70 -11.84
C GLN A 275 14.76 9.35 -11.11
N ARG A 276 15.53 9.26 -10.01
CA ARG A 276 15.54 8.04 -9.17
C ARG A 276 14.18 7.76 -8.52
N GLU A 277 13.44 8.79 -8.13
CA GLU A 277 12.10 8.61 -7.59
C GLU A 277 11.13 8.00 -8.61
N LEU A 278 11.17 8.45 -9.87
CA LEU A 278 10.36 7.90 -10.96
C LEU A 278 10.59 6.40 -11.23
N LEU A 279 11.73 5.87 -10.79
CA LEU A 279 12.02 4.45 -10.91
C LEU A 279 11.25 3.60 -9.88
N LYS A 280 10.87 4.22 -8.75
CA LYS A 280 10.17 3.58 -7.62
C LYS A 280 8.68 3.93 -7.60
N ASP A 281 8.35 5.18 -7.85
CA ASP A 281 6.99 5.71 -7.77
C ASP A 281 6.39 5.92 -9.16
N VAL A 282 5.53 5.01 -9.55
CA VAL A 282 4.84 5.04 -10.86
C VAL A 282 3.70 6.05 -10.92
N SER A 283 3.29 6.62 -9.79
CA SER A 283 2.22 7.62 -9.70
C SER A 283 2.74 9.06 -9.71
N LEU A 284 4.05 9.21 -9.65
CA LEU A 284 4.73 10.50 -9.73
C LEU A 284 5.05 10.83 -11.20
N HIS A 285 4.80 12.05 -11.62
CA HIS A 285 5.24 12.53 -12.92
C HIS A 285 6.16 13.75 -12.73
N VAL A 286 7.27 13.76 -13.43
CA VAL A 286 8.24 14.86 -13.38
C VAL A 286 8.51 15.37 -14.79
N THR A 287 8.34 16.66 -15.01
CA THR A 287 8.67 17.32 -16.27
C THR A 287 9.63 18.48 -16.02
N GLU A 288 10.63 18.65 -16.87
CA GLU A 288 11.58 19.74 -16.73
C GLU A 288 10.96 21.07 -17.17
N GLN A 289 11.15 22.11 -16.36
CA GLN A 289 10.73 23.47 -16.64
C GLN A 289 11.98 24.38 -16.71
N GLY A 290 12.57 24.48 -17.88
CA GLY A 290 13.84 25.21 -18.05
C GLY A 290 15.04 24.44 -17.50
N THR A 291 16.05 25.15 -17.02
CA THR A 291 17.33 24.56 -16.56
C THR A 291 17.34 24.15 -15.10
N ASP A 292 16.60 24.85 -14.25
CA ASP A 292 16.75 24.82 -12.78
C ASP A 292 15.43 24.53 -12.05
N ALA A 293 14.38 24.15 -12.78
CA ALA A 293 13.06 23.86 -12.22
C ALA A 293 12.45 22.60 -12.83
N PHE A 294 11.62 21.92 -12.03
CA PHE A 294 10.94 20.66 -12.36
C PHE A 294 9.49 20.74 -11.88
N ASN A 295 8.54 20.46 -12.75
CA ASN A 295 7.17 20.26 -12.35
C ASN A 295 7.00 18.82 -11.85
N VAL A 296 6.62 18.67 -10.60
CA VAL A 296 6.41 17.40 -9.91
C VAL A 296 4.92 17.25 -9.66
N ALA A 297 4.31 16.28 -10.33
CA ALA A 297 2.89 16.01 -10.26
C ALA A 297 2.63 14.70 -9.50
N GLY A 298 1.69 14.74 -8.57
CA GLY A 298 1.32 13.62 -7.71
C GLY A 298 -0.18 13.47 -7.51
N ARG A 299 -0.58 12.41 -6.84
CA ARG A 299 -2.00 12.10 -6.57
C ARG A 299 -2.67 13.09 -5.61
N GLY A 300 -1.89 13.72 -4.72
CA GLY A 300 -2.39 14.65 -3.73
C GLY A 300 -1.27 15.37 -2.98
N GLU A 301 -1.65 16.30 -2.12
CA GLU A 301 -0.71 17.12 -1.34
C GLU A 301 0.17 16.27 -0.41
N MET A 302 -0.40 15.26 0.24
CA MET A 302 0.33 14.36 1.13
C MET A 302 1.42 13.59 0.38
N HIS A 303 1.12 13.09 -0.81
CA HIS A 303 2.07 12.37 -1.65
C HIS A 303 3.32 13.23 -1.96
N ILE A 304 3.11 14.47 -2.43
CA ILE A 304 4.21 15.39 -2.73
C ILE A 304 4.92 15.84 -1.45
N SER A 305 4.20 16.05 -0.35
CA SER A 305 4.77 16.45 0.94
C SER A 305 5.71 15.39 1.54
N ILE A 306 5.37 14.12 1.39
CA ILE A 306 6.24 13.01 1.80
C ILE A 306 7.54 13.02 0.99
N LEU A 307 7.45 13.22 -0.34
CA LEU A 307 8.63 13.34 -1.19
C LEU A 307 9.52 14.51 -0.74
N ILE A 308 8.93 15.68 -0.51
CA ILE A 308 9.64 16.88 -0.03
C ILE A 308 10.38 16.57 1.28
N GLU A 309 9.68 15.98 2.25
CA GLU A 309 10.27 15.68 3.56
C GLU A 309 11.36 14.60 3.46
N THR A 310 11.17 13.59 2.63
CA THR A 310 12.20 12.56 2.38
C THR A 310 13.45 13.18 1.78
N MET A 311 13.31 14.00 0.75
CA MET A 311 14.43 14.70 0.13
C MET A 311 15.13 15.65 1.12
N ARG A 312 14.38 16.36 1.95
CA ARG A 312 14.93 17.21 3.00
C ARG A 312 15.79 16.40 3.99
N ARG A 313 15.31 15.24 4.45
CA ARG A 313 16.06 14.33 5.34
C ARG A 313 17.31 13.76 4.69
N GLU A 314 17.29 13.53 3.39
CA GLU A 314 18.46 13.12 2.61
C GLU A 314 19.49 14.24 2.42
N GLY A 315 19.17 15.48 2.82
CA GLY A 315 20.06 16.65 2.74
C GLY A 315 19.95 17.45 1.46
N TYR A 316 18.86 17.33 0.73
CA TYR A 316 18.56 18.20 -0.41
C TYR A 316 17.98 19.53 0.08
N GLU A 317 18.42 20.62 -0.53
CA GLU A 317 17.89 21.97 -0.34
C GLU A 317 17.34 22.47 -1.67
N PHE A 318 16.07 22.82 -1.67
CA PHE A 318 15.35 23.32 -2.84
C PHE A 318 14.15 24.14 -2.40
N GLN A 319 13.58 24.91 -3.30
CA GLN A 319 12.34 25.64 -3.07
C GLN A 319 11.19 24.98 -3.83
N VAL A 320 9.97 25.17 -3.31
CA VAL A 320 8.75 24.61 -3.88
C VAL A 320 7.72 25.72 -4.10
N SER A 321 6.93 25.61 -5.16
CA SER A 321 5.79 26.49 -5.39
C SER A 321 4.58 26.07 -4.53
N THR A 322 3.55 26.89 -4.50
CA THR A 322 2.22 26.45 -4.07
C THR A 322 1.70 25.36 -5.02
N PRO A 323 0.97 24.35 -4.48
CA PRO A 323 0.36 23.33 -5.32
C PRO A 323 -0.70 23.94 -6.25
N ARG A 324 -0.77 23.42 -7.46
CA ARG A 324 -1.78 23.77 -8.45
C ARG A 324 -2.50 22.53 -8.98
N VAL A 325 -3.78 22.67 -9.24
CA VAL A 325 -4.59 21.60 -9.82
C VAL A 325 -4.22 21.39 -11.29
N LEU A 326 -4.05 20.12 -11.68
CA LEU A 326 -3.84 19.75 -13.08
C LEU A 326 -5.16 19.72 -13.82
N THR A 327 -5.25 20.47 -14.92
CA THR A 327 -6.41 20.46 -15.81
C THR A 327 -6.12 19.62 -17.05
N LYS A 328 -7.15 19.00 -17.62
CA LYS A 328 -7.09 18.26 -18.89
C LYS A 328 -8.03 18.88 -19.91
N VAL A 329 -7.66 18.81 -21.18
CA VAL A 329 -8.58 19.18 -22.28
C VAL A 329 -9.30 17.90 -22.73
N ILE A 330 -10.62 17.87 -22.54
CA ILE A 330 -11.49 16.76 -22.96
C ILE A 330 -12.54 17.34 -23.91
N ASP A 331 -12.62 16.83 -25.11
CA ASP A 331 -13.54 17.31 -26.17
C ASP A 331 -13.47 18.84 -26.40
N GLY A 332 -12.25 19.39 -26.37
CA GLY A 332 -12.00 20.83 -26.57
C GLY A 332 -12.35 21.74 -25.38
N LYS A 333 -12.75 21.17 -24.24
CA LYS A 333 -13.06 21.91 -23.00
C LYS A 333 -11.97 21.65 -21.95
N VAL A 334 -11.58 22.70 -21.25
CA VAL A 334 -10.68 22.58 -20.09
C VAL A 334 -11.49 22.01 -18.91
N CYS A 335 -11.06 20.86 -18.42
CA CYS A 335 -11.68 20.15 -17.31
C CYS A 335 -10.70 20.08 -16.12
N GLU A 336 -11.21 20.28 -14.92
CA GLU A 336 -10.50 20.03 -13.67
C GLU A 336 -10.84 18.63 -13.13
N PRO A 337 -9.97 18.00 -12.36
CA PRO A 337 -10.27 16.72 -11.73
C PRO A 337 -11.36 16.89 -10.68
N ILE A 338 -12.37 16.01 -10.73
CA ILE A 338 -13.40 15.89 -9.70
C ILE A 338 -13.29 14.48 -9.10
N GLU A 339 -13.27 14.41 -7.78
CA GLU A 339 -13.16 13.16 -7.06
C GLU A 339 -14.50 12.80 -6.40
N ARG A 340 -14.79 11.51 -6.35
CA ARG A 340 -15.88 10.99 -5.55
C ARG A 340 -15.37 10.76 -4.12
N MET A 341 -15.84 11.59 -3.21
CA MET A 341 -15.55 11.44 -1.78
C MET A 341 -16.59 10.51 -1.14
N VAL A 342 -16.13 9.55 -0.39
CA VAL A 342 -16.96 8.74 0.53
C VAL A 342 -16.50 9.08 1.94
N ALA A 343 -17.41 9.54 2.78
CA ALA A 343 -17.13 9.90 4.15
C ALA A 343 -18.04 9.09 5.08
N ASP A 344 -17.44 8.39 6.03
CA ASP A 344 -18.12 7.71 7.12
C ASP A 344 -17.99 8.57 8.36
N VAL A 345 -19.10 9.14 8.83
CA VAL A 345 -19.08 10.15 9.89
C VAL A 345 -20.14 9.88 10.95
N PRO A 346 -19.88 10.19 12.23
CA PRO A 346 -20.93 10.19 13.26
C PRO A 346 -22.06 11.14 12.90
N GLU A 347 -23.29 10.82 13.28
CA GLU A 347 -24.48 11.66 13.05
C GLU A 347 -24.24 13.13 13.47
N ALA A 348 -23.62 13.35 14.63
CA ALA A 348 -23.31 14.69 15.14
C ALA A 348 -22.38 15.51 14.22
N SER A 349 -21.57 14.87 13.39
CA SER A 349 -20.61 15.52 12.49
C SER A 349 -21.11 15.68 11.07
N MET A 350 -22.21 15.05 10.71
CA MET A 350 -22.78 15.02 9.35
C MET A 350 -23.02 16.44 8.80
N GLY A 351 -23.69 17.30 9.58
CA GLY A 351 -23.99 18.66 9.18
C GLY A 351 -22.74 19.48 8.85
N SER A 352 -21.70 19.33 9.65
CA SER A 352 -20.40 20.00 9.42
C SER A 352 -19.71 19.55 8.15
N VAL A 353 -19.79 18.26 7.81
CA VAL A 353 -19.22 17.72 6.56
C VAL A 353 -19.98 18.25 5.35
N ILE A 354 -21.31 18.20 5.39
CA ILE A 354 -22.16 18.72 4.30
C ILE A 354 -21.89 20.21 4.07
N GLU A 355 -21.83 21.02 5.13
CA GLU A 355 -21.51 22.44 5.03
C GLU A 355 -20.14 22.71 4.40
N LYS A 356 -19.10 21.99 4.87
CA LYS A 356 -17.75 22.14 4.35
C LYS A 356 -17.63 21.73 2.88
N MET A 357 -18.33 20.67 2.48
CA MET A 357 -18.36 20.23 1.08
C MET A 357 -19.17 21.18 0.20
N GLY A 358 -20.30 21.70 0.67
CA GLY A 358 -21.09 22.71 -0.03
C GLY A 358 -20.30 23.99 -0.32
N ARG A 359 -19.48 24.46 0.64
CA ARG A 359 -18.57 25.59 0.43
C ARG A 359 -17.51 25.32 -0.66
N ARG A 360 -17.16 24.04 -0.88
CA ARG A 360 -16.25 23.58 -1.93
C ARG A 360 -16.96 23.21 -3.23
N LYS A 361 -18.25 23.52 -3.35
CA LYS A 361 -19.11 23.17 -4.49
C LYS A 361 -19.23 21.65 -4.71
N GLY A 362 -19.17 20.88 -3.63
CA GLY A 362 -19.42 19.44 -3.67
C GLY A 362 -20.90 19.14 -3.80
N ASP A 363 -21.25 18.16 -4.63
CA ASP A 363 -22.60 17.66 -4.81
C ASP A 363 -22.80 16.42 -3.94
N LEU A 364 -23.82 16.42 -3.07
CA LEU A 364 -24.20 15.26 -2.27
C LEU A 364 -24.90 14.23 -3.17
N LEU A 365 -24.27 13.09 -3.41
CA LEU A 365 -24.80 12.03 -4.27
C LEU A 365 -25.71 11.05 -3.51
N SER A 366 -25.30 10.68 -2.29
CA SER A 366 -26.06 9.76 -1.44
C SER A 366 -25.72 9.98 0.02
N MET A 367 -26.64 9.63 0.92
CA MET A 367 -26.46 9.65 2.35
C MET A 367 -27.24 8.47 2.95
N ASN A 368 -26.53 7.50 3.48
CA ASN A 368 -27.12 6.29 3.99
C ASN A 368 -26.74 6.11 5.46
N PRO A 369 -27.71 5.86 6.34
CA PRO A 369 -27.42 5.53 7.73
C PRO A 369 -26.83 4.12 7.84
N VAL A 370 -25.79 3.96 8.65
CA VAL A 370 -25.17 2.68 9.00
C VAL A 370 -24.94 2.69 10.52
N GLY A 371 -25.84 2.02 11.27
CA GLY A 371 -25.83 2.08 12.73
C GLY A 371 -26.01 3.51 13.26
N SER A 372 -25.05 4.01 14.04
CA SER A 372 -25.01 5.38 14.57
C SER A 372 -24.27 6.40 13.66
N ARG A 373 -23.98 6.03 12.43
CA ARG A 373 -23.17 6.79 11.47
C ARG A 373 -23.87 6.95 10.12
N TYR A 374 -23.33 7.81 9.27
CA TYR A 374 -23.78 8.07 7.91
C TYR A 374 -22.63 7.96 6.93
#